data_4d351143be233c017649de6680e47790
#
_entry.id   4d351143be233c017649de6680e47790
#
_cell.length_a   1.000
_cell.length_b   1.000
_cell.length_c   1.000
_cell.angle_alpha   90.00
_cell.angle_beta   90.00
_cell.angle_gamma   90.00
#
_symmetry.space_group_name_H-M   'P 1'
#
loop_
_entity.id
_entity.type
_entity.pdbx_description
1 polymer ?
#
loop_
_entity_poly.entity_id
_entity_poly.type
_entity_poly.pdbx_seq_one_letter_code
_entity_poly.pdbx_strand_id
1 'polypeptide(L)'
;MRNGYAQITEHLFDRDALIVENRQASVVSLCTSDKKPYLTVSFDAPLFGLWSPAGKGAPFICIEPWYGRCDRTTFDGSLEQREYGNILQTGGVFHKEYIITVE
;
A
#
# COMPACT_ATOMS: atom_id res chain seq x y z
N MET A 1 -14.39 3.75 0.77
CA MET A 1 -14.34 3.36 -0.66
C MET A 1 -15.68 2.85 -1.13
N ARG A 2 -16.08 3.21 -2.31
CA ARG A 2 -17.30 2.70 -2.94
C ARG A 2 -16.96 2.09 -4.29
N ASN A 3 -17.43 0.86 -4.54
CA ASN A 3 -17.21 0.14 -5.80
C ASN A 3 -15.73 0.04 -6.18
N GLY A 4 -14.86 -0.03 -5.19
CA GLY A 4 -13.43 -0.09 -5.41
C GLY A 4 -12.76 1.25 -5.71
N TYR A 5 -13.49 2.37 -5.63
CA TYR A 5 -12.95 3.70 -5.86
C TYR A 5 -12.90 4.50 -4.58
N ALA A 6 -11.86 5.31 -4.44
CA ALA A 6 -11.74 6.30 -3.38
C ALA A 6 -11.41 7.65 -4.01
N GLN A 7 -12.16 8.68 -3.67
CA GLN A 7 -11.87 10.02 -4.16
C GLN A 7 -10.74 10.64 -3.33
N ILE A 8 -9.74 11.19 -4.01
CA ILE A 8 -8.64 11.88 -3.34
C ILE A 8 -9.12 13.28 -2.99
N THR A 9 -9.34 13.51 -1.70
CA THR A 9 -9.74 14.81 -1.16
C THR A 9 -8.62 15.32 -0.25
N GLU A 10 -8.69 16.59 0.15
CA GLU A 10 -7.69 17.18 1.04
C GLU A 10 -7.67 16.54 2.42
N HIS A 11 -8.75 15.83 2.81
CA HIS A 11 -8.87 15.20 4.13
C HIS A 11 -8.69 13.68 4.11
N LEU A 12 -8.44 13.09 2.93
CA LEU A 12 -8.37 11.63 2.81
C LEU A 12 -7.28 11.02 3.71
N PHE A 13 -6.18 11.74 3.89
CA PHE A 13 -5.03 11.25 4.65
C PHE A 13 -4.85 11.94 6.00
N ASP A 14 -5.90 12.55 6.53
CA ASP A 14 -5.83 13.28 7.81
C ASP A 14 -5.38 12.38 8.97
N ARG A 15 -5.66 11.08 8.89
CA ARG A 15 -5.29 10.10 9.91
C ARG A 15 -4.09 9.24 9.49
N ASP A 16 -3.20 9.79 8.64
CA ASP A 16 -2.06 9.08 8.13
C ASP A 16 -2.42 8.23 6.90
N ALA A 17 -1.53 7.32 6.50
CA ALA A 17 -1.71 6.49 5.32
C ALA A 17 -2.96 5.62 5.41
N LEU A 18 -3.59 5.38 4.26
CA LEU A 18 -4.62 4.36 4.13
C LEU A 18 -3.91 3.02 3.95
N ILE A 19 -4.19 2.06 4.82
CA ILE A 19 -3.55 0.74 4.78
C ILE A 19 -4.59 -0.28 4.37
N VAL A 20 -4.30 -1.02 3.31
CA VAL A 20 -5.16 -2.09 2.80
C VAL A 20 -4.41 -3.41 3.03
N GLU A 21 -4.96 -4.24 3.92
CA GLU A 21 -4.30 -5.46 4.40
C GLU A 21 -4.97 -6.71 3.86
N ASN A 22 -4.38 -7.86 4.20
CA ASN A 22 -4.94 -9.19 3.96
C ASN A 22 -5.20 -9.47 2.48
N ARG A 23 -4.31 -9.00 1.62
CA ARG A 23 -4.36 -9.23 0.17
C ARG A 23 -5.70 -8.86 -0.46
N GLN A 24 -6.34 -7.82 0.04
CA GLN A 24 -7.65 -7.39 -0.48
C GLN A 24 -7.57 -6.86 -1.90
N ALA A 25 -6.42 -6.41 -2.35
CA ALA A 25 -6.19 -5.96 -3.72
C ALA A 25 -4.73 -6.19 -4.10
N SER A 26 -4.50 -6.38 -5.39
CA SER A 26 -3.16 -6.55 -5.97
C SER A 26 -2.88 -5.56 -7.09
N VAL A 27 -3.81 -4.63 -7.34
CA VAL A 27 -3.70 -3.62 -8.39
C VAL A 27 -4.30 -2.33 -7.85
N VAL A 28 -3.58 -1.24 -8.06
CA VAL A 28 -4.05 0.10 -7.71
C VAL A 28 -3.83 1.01 -8.90
N SER A 29 -4.85 1.78 -9.28
CA SER A 29 -4.76 2.72 -10.39
C SER A 29 -5.08 4.13 -9.92
N LEU A 30 -4.35 5.11 -10.44
CA LEU A 30 -4.76 6.51 -10.39
C LEU A 30 -5.67 6.77 -11.59
N CYS A 31 -6.81 7.39 -11.32
CA CYS A 31 -7.82 7.63 -12.34
C CYS A 31 -8.15 9.11 -12.42
N THR A 32 -8.60 9.52 -13.60
CA THR A 32 -9.20 10.84 -13.81
C THR A 32 -10.54 10.90 -13.09
N SER A 33 -11.15 12.09 -13.02
CA SER A 33 -12.45 12.28 -12.38
C SER A 33 -13.57 11.47 -13.03
N ASP A 34 -13.43 11.12 -14.31
CA ASP A 34 -14.36 10.23 -15.02
C ASP A 34 -13.96 8.76 -14.97
N LYS A 35 -13.10 8.42 -14.00
CA LYS A 35 -12.70 7.03 -13.66
C LYS A 35 -11.88 6.34 -14.75
N LYS A 36 -11.15 7.11 -15.55
CA LYS A 36 -10.23 6.52 -16.53
C LYS A 36 -8.84 6.37 -15.89
N PRO A 37 -8.29 5.16 -15.83
CA PRO A 37 -6.94 4.98 -15.25
C PRO A 37 -5.89 5.58 -16.19
N TYR A 38 -4.90 6.25 -15.59
CA TYR A 38 -3.75 6.76 -16.32
C TYR A 38 -2.42 6.26 -15.77
N LEU A 39 -2.42 5.64 -14.61
CA LEU A 39 -1.25 4.98 -14.03
C LEU A 39 -1.73 3.82 -13.17
N THR A 40 -1.13 2.66 -13.34
CA THR A 40 -1.50 1.44 -12.63
C THR A 40 -0.27 0.79 -12.02
N VAL A 41 -0.36 0.39 -10.77
CA VAL A 41 0.68 -0.38 -10.06
C VAL A 41 0.12 -1.74 -9.72
N SER A 42 0.81 -2.79 -10.17
CA SER A 42 0.47 -4.19 -9.88
C SER A 42 1.55 -4.81 -9.01
N PHE A 43 1.15 -5.59 -8.03
CA PHE A 43 2.08 -6.15 -7.07
C PHE A 43 1.53 -7.42 -6.44
N ASP A 44 2.43 -8.23 -5.85
CA ASP A 44 2.08 -9.37 -5.02
C ASP A 44 2.56 -9.08 -3.60
N ALA A 45 1.89 -8.16 -2.93
CA ALA A 45 2.20 -7.79 -1.55
C ALA A 45 1.01 -8.12 -0.65
N PRO A 46 1.24 -8.56 0.59
CA PRO A 46 0.14 -8.87 1.50
C PRO A 46 -0.64 -7.64 1.93
N LEU A 47 -0.05 -6.46 1.82
CA LEU A 47 -0.71 -5.20 2.14
C LEU A 47 -0.03 -4.07 1.38
N PHE A 48 -0.71 -2.93 1.33
CA PHE A 48 -0.13 -1.73 0.74
C PHE A 48 -0.65 -0.48 1.44
N GLY A 49 0.09 0.60 1.30
CA GLY A 49 -0.28 1.91 1.81
C GLY A 49 -0.49 2.91 0.69
N LEU A 50 -1.40 3.84 0.92
CA LEU A 50 -1.62 5.01 0.08
C LEU A 50 -1.43 6.24 0.96
N TRP A 51 -0.68 7.22 0.46
CA TRP A 51 -0.38 8.36 1.31
C TRP A 51 -0.05 9.62 0.51
N SER A 52 -0.45 10.74 1.08
CA SER A 52 0.00 12.07 0.70
C SER A 52 0.00 12.92 1.97
N PRO A 53 0.83 13.96 2.08
CA PRO A 53 0.82 14.81 3.27
C PRO A 53 -0.54 15.45 3.48
N ALA A 54 -1.09 15.28 4.69
CA ALA A 54 -2.41 15.81 5.04
C ALA A 54 -2.41 17.35 5.01
N GLY A 55 -3.47 17.91 4.43
CA GLY A 55 -3.73 19.35 4.47
C GLY A 55 -2.73 20.22 3.72
N LYS A 56 -1.86 19.64 2.87
CA LYS A 56 -0.81 20.41 2.19
C LYS A 56 -1.04 20.60 0.71
N GLY A 57 -2.10 19.99 0.16
CA GLY A 57 -2.37 20.07 -1.28
C GLY A 57 -1.17 19.61 -2.12
N ALA A 58 -0.37 18.67 -1.62
CA ALA A 58 0.82 18.21 -2.31
C ALA A 58 0.44 17.57 -3.65
N PRO A 59 1.20 17.85 -4.73
CA PRO A 59 0.86 17.38 -6.06
C PRO A 59 1.34 15.96 -6.33
N PHE A 60 1.23 15.07 -5.34
CA PHE A 60 1.64 13.68 -5.50
C PHE A 60 0.87 12.78 -4.53
N ILE A 61 0.88 11.49 -4.85
CA ILE A 61 0.41 10.43 -3.97
C ILE A 61 1.43 9.29 -3.99
N CYS A 62 1.64 8.66 -2.85
CA CYS A 62 2.50 7.48 -2.74
C CYS A 62 1.64 6.23 -2.81
N ILE A 63 2.03 5.28 -3.64
CA ILE A 63 1.44 3.94 -3.72
C ILE A 63 2.55 3.00 -3.28
N GLU A 64 2.37 2.34 -2.14
CA GLU A 64 3.43 1.65 -1.44
C GLU A 64 3.07 0.18 -1.20
N PRO A 65 3.52 -0.74 -2.07
CA PRO A 65 3.40 -2.16 -1.74
C PRO A 65 4.29 -2.49 -0.53
N TRP A 66 3.73 -3.17 0.47
CA TRP A 66 4.46 -3.50 1.69
C TRP A 66 4.61 -5.02 1.83
N TYR A 67 5.82 -5.44 2.19
CA TYR A 67 6.16 -6.84 2.46
C TYR A 67 6.43 -7.08 3.95
N GLY A 68 6.10 -6.13 4.77
CA GLY A 68 6.16 -6.11 6.23
C GLY A 68 5.50 -4.83 6.70
N ARG A 69 5.39 -4.68 8.03
CA ARG A 69 4.84 -3.46 8.60
C ARG A 69 5.40 -3.22 9.99
N CYS A 70 5.19 -2.02 10.52
CA CYS A 70 5.56 -1.70 11.89
C CYS A 70 4.71 -2.49 12.89
N ASP A 71 5.24 -2.69 14.07
CA ASP A 71 4.54 -3.39 15.15
C ASP A 71 3.38 -2.55 15.67
N ARG A 72 2.35 -3.24 16.14
CA ARG A 72 1.29 -2.60 16.91
C ARG A 72 1.83 -2.20 18.27
N THR A 73 1.24 -1.18 18.89
CA THR A 73 1.66 -0.71 20.21
C THR A 73 1.52 -1.79 21.29
N THR A 74 0.67 -2.77 21.05
CA THR A 74 0.43 -3.89 21.97
C THR A 74 1.32 -5.10 21.70
N PHE A 75 2.16 -5.04 20.66
CA PHE A 75 3.01 -6.17 20.31
C PHE A 75 4.19 -6.30 21.28
N ASP A 76 4.38 -7.50 21.81
CA ASP A 76 5.49 -7.82 22.73
C ASP A 76 6.18 -9.15 22.39
N GLY A 77 5.96 -9.66 21.20
CA GLY A 77 6.52 -10.94 20.77
C GLY A 77 7.94 -10.84 20.23
N SER A 78 8.45 -11.97 19.78
CA SER A 78 9.77 -12.04 19.14
C SER A 78 9.72 -11.54 17.71
N LEU A 79 10.87 -11.36 17.08
CA LEU A 79 10.99 -10.93 15.71
C LEU A 79 10.23 -11.87 14.75
N GLU A 80 10.30 -13.17 14.98
CA GLU A 80 9.63 -14.17 14.15
C GLU A 80 8.11 -14.11 14.27
N GLN A 81 7.58 -13.53 15.33
CA GLN A 81 6.14 -13.44 15.59
C GLN A 81 5.51 -12.17 15.00
N ARG A 82 6.30 -11.30 14.42
CA ARG A 82 5.79 -10.04 13.86
C ARG A 82 4.81 -10.30 12.71
N GLU A 83 3.76 -9.46 12.64
CA GLU A 83 2.79 -9.51 11.54
C GLU A 83 3.50 -9.29 10.20
N TYR A 84 3.15 -10.10 9.20
CA TYR A 84 3.69 -10.01 7.85
C TYR A 84 5.22 -10.11 7.80
N GLY A 85 5.83 -10.73 8.80
CA GLY A 85 7.27 -10.96 8.79
C GLY A 85 7.67 -11.94 7.70
N ASN A 86 8.90 -11.81 7.24
CA ASN A 86 9.46 -12.69 6.22
C ASN A 86 10.62 -13.46 6.83
N ILE A 87 10.60 -14.78 6.71
CA ILE A 87 11.65 -15.65 7.23
C ILE A 87 12.32 -16.35 6.06
N LEU A 88 13.65 -16.24 6.00
CA LEU A 88 14.43 -16.83 4.92
C LEU A 88 15.40 -17.84 5.51
N GLN A 89 15.31 -19.08 5.01
CA GLN A 89 16.23 -20.13 5.40
C GLN A 89 17.59 -19.93 4.74
N THR A 90 18.63 -20.52 5.31
CA THR A 90 19.97 -20.48 4.74
C THR A 90 19.94 -20.97 3.29
N GLY A 91 20.51 -20.18 2.39
CA GLY A 91 20.52 -20.49 0.95
C GLY A 91 19.23 -20.11 0.23
N GLY A 92 18.21 -19.66 0.96
CA GLY A 92 16.97 -19.22 0.35
C GLY A 92 17.10 -17.86 -0.34
N VAL A 93 16.11 -17.52 -1.16
CA VAL A 93 16.08 -16.24 -1.89
C VAL A 93 14.72 -15.59 -1.66
N PHE A 94 14.74 -14.31 -1.26
CA PHE A 94 13.55 -13.47 -1.20
C PHE A 94 13.56 -12.58 -2.44
N HIS A 95 12.55 -12.72 -3.28
CA HIS A 95 12.41 -11.93 -4.50
C HIS A 95 10.99 -11.38 -4.60
N LYS A 96 10.87 -10.07 -4.83
CA LYS A 96 9.60 -9.40 -5.08
C LYS A 96 9.77 -8.36 -6.15
N GLU A 97 8.69 -8.09 -6.87
CA GLU A 97 8.68 -7.05 -7.89
C GLU A 97 7.30 -6.40 -7.91
N TYR A 98 7.23 -5.22 -8.48
CA TYR A 98 5.97 -4.57 -8.81
C TYR A 98 6.12 -3.94 -10.18
N ILE A 99 4.98 -3.73 -10.84
CA ILE A 99 4.94 -3.23 -12.21
C ILE A 99 4.18 -1.91 -12.22
N ILE A 100 4.76 -0.89 -12.83
CA ILE A 100 4.10 0.39 -13.06
C ILE A 100 3.76 0.47 -14.53
N THR A 101 2.48 0.64 -14.84
CA THR A 101 1.98 0.81 -16.19
C THR A 101 1.49 2.25 -16.37
N VAL A 102 2.02 2.93 -17.37
CA VAL A 102 1.62 4.30 -17.72
C VAL A 102 0.78 4.23 -18.98
N GLU A 103 -0.40 4.82 -18.92
CA GLU A 103 -1.36 4.78 -20.01
C GLU A 103 -1.55 6.14 -20.68
#